data_8d6bd13b12cf5debfdd74df7ed28d3aa
#
_entry.id   8d6bd13b12cf5debfdd74df7ed28d3aa
#
_cell.length_a   1.000
_cell.length_b   1.000
_cell.length_c   1.000
_cell.angle_alpha   90.00
_cell.angle_beta   90.00
_cell.angle_gamma   90.00
#
_symmetry.space_group_name_H-M   'P 1'
#
loop_
_entity.id
_entity.type
_entity.pdbx_description
1 polymer ?
#
loop_
_entity_poly.entity_id
_entity_poly.type
_entity_poly.pdbx_seq_one_letter_code
_entity_poly.pdbx_strand_id
1 'polypeptide(L)'
;MIRELAIALIVAAPLAAAAQTCPGNPNALGTARVLEADAASTPRVGRKEFPQTLPLAAKELVLTFDDGPWPTTTPKVLDALKAECVRATFFLLGRNTEASPQIARRELAEGHSIGHHTFSHPLLNHLSPAKADADINRGIEANEYALYGERRSEPTTPFFRFPGFASNPALLERMAARGLVVFGADVWASDWLPMTPEAELKLVLGRIDKVDRGIVLFHDTKKETAQMLPAFLRELKRRGYSIVHVVAAPRRTN
;
A
#
# COMPACT_ATOMS: atom_id res chain seq x y z
N MET A 1 32.83 -49.92 -20.41
CA MET A 1 32.00 -48.99 -21.18
C MET A 1 31.08 -48.27 -20.18
N ILE A 2 31.48 -47.08 -19.77
CA ILE A 2 30.73 -46.25 -18.80
C ILE A 2 29.93 -45.26 -19.64
N ARG A 3 28.58 -45.35 -19.55
CA ARG A 3 27.68 -44.36 -20.19
C ARG A 3 27.51 -43.19 -19.25
N GLU A 4 28.01 -42.01 -19.67
CA GLU A 4 27.72 -40.75 -19.02
C GLU A 4 26.27 -40.36 -19.31
N LEU A 5 25.50 -40.15 -18.24
CA LEU A 5 24.14 -39.57 -18.29
C LEU A 5 24.29 -38.03 -18.22
N ALA A 6 24.04 -37.34 -19.31
CA ALA A 6 23.95 -35.89 -19.31
C ALA A 6 22.59 -35.46 -18.75
N ILE A 7 22.58 -34.84 -17.58
CA ILE A 7 21.41 -34.22 -16.99
C ILE A 7 21.24 -32.81 -17.62
N ALA A 8 20.22 -32.65 -18.45
CA ALA A 8 19.84 -31.36 -19.00
C ALA A 8 19.13 -30.54 -17.93
N LEU A 9 19.75 -29.43 -17.50
CA LEU A 9 19.16 -28.44 -16.62
C LEU A 9 18.14 -27.61 -17.42
N ILE A 10 16.85 -27.86 -17.20
CA ILE A 10 15.78 -27.01 -17.77
C ILE A 10 15.70 -25.76 -16.92
N VAL A 11 16.25 -24.63 -17.41
CA VAL A 11 16.07 -23.31 -16.83
C VAL A 11 14.67 -22.84 -17.24
N ALA A 12 13.71 -22.88 -16.32
CA ALA A 12 12.39 -22.28 -16.53
C ALA A 12 12.55 -20.75 -16.53
N ALA A 13 12.32 -20.11 -17.67
CA ALA A 13 12.23 -18.68 -17.75
C ALA A 13 10.98 -18.20 -16.97
N PRO A 14 11.07 -17.11 -16.19
CA PRO A 14 9.89 -16.57 -15.52
C PRO A 14 8.87 -16.13 -16.57
N LEU A 15 7.65 -16.66 -16.48
CA LEU A 15 6.52 -16.13 -17.25
C LEU A 15 6.32 -14.66 -16.87
N ALA A 16 6.56 -13.76 -17.79
CA ALA A 16 6.13 -12.38 -17.65
C ALA A 16 4.60 -12.38 -17.49
N ALA A 17 4.11 -11.92 -16.35
CA ALA A 17 2.68 -11.75 -16.12
C ALA A 17 2.16 -10.79 -17.21
N ALA A 18 1.26 -11.29 -18.06
CA ALA A 18 0.64 -10.47 -19.10
C ALA A 18 -0.06 -9.28 -18.45
N ALA A 19 0.18 -8.08 -18.96
CA ALA A 19 -0.50 -6.87 -18.51
C ALA A 19 -2.02 -7.09 -18.53
N GLN A 20 -2.67 -6.89 -17.40
CA GLN A 20 -4.10 -7.15 -17.26
C GLN A 20 -4.87 -6.14 -18.13
N THR A 21 -5.61 -6.63 -19.13
CA THR A 21 -6.44 -5.76 -19.98
C THR A 21 -7.50 -5.09 -19.12
N CYS A 22 -7.64 -3.77 -19.26
CA CYS A 22 -8.63 -3.00 -18.52
C CYS A 22 -9.95 -2.98 -19.31
N PRO A 23 -11.02 -3.63 -18.81
CA PRO A 23 -12.29 -3.63 -19.51
C PRO A 23 -12.83 -2.21 -19.72
N GLY A 24 -13.15 -1.86 -20.97
CA GLY A 24 -13.69 -0.53 -21.32
C GLY A 24 -12.65 0.60 -21.44
N ASN A 25 -11.38 0.37 -21.07
CA ASN A 25 -10.30 1.36 -21.24
C ASN A 25 -9.01 0.70 -21.73
N PRO A 26 -8.86 0.49 -23.05
CA PRO A 26 -7.63 -0.10 -23.63
C PRO A 26 -6.39 0.78 -23.43
N ASN A 27 -6.60 2.04 -23.07
CA ASN A 27 -5.56 3.01 -22.78
C ASN A 27 -5.34 3.24 -21.28
N ALA A 28 -5.83 2.39 -20.41
CA ALA A 28 -5.60 2.49 -18.95
C ALA A 28 -4.10 2.48 -18.61
N LEU A 29 -3.77 3.10 -17.48
CA LEU A 29 -2.44 2.99 -16.88
C LEU A 29 -2.16 1.54 -16.49
N GLY A 30 -3.14 0.90 -15.86
CA GLY A 30 -3.07 -0.49 -15.40
C GLY A 30 -2.12 -0.71 -14.23
N THR A 31 -2.16 -1.94 -13.72
CA THR A 31 -1.17 -2.47 -12.77
C THR A 31 -0.19 -3.34 -13.55
N ALA A 32 1.06 -2.91 -13.66
CA ALA A 32 2.06 -3.54 -14.53
C ALA A 32 2.55 -4.89 -14.00
N ARG A 33 2.70 -5.01 -12.69
CA ARG A 33 3.08 -6.25 -12.00
C ARG A 33 2.66 -6.27 -10.54
N VAL A 34 2.74 -7.46 -9.96
CA VAL A 34 2.58 -7.69 -8.52
C VAL A 34 3.95 -7.91 -7.90
N LEU A 35 4.17 -7.34 -6.71
CA LEU A 35 5.36 -7.53 -5.89
C LEU A 35 4.95 -8.12 -4.55
N GLU A 36 5.50 -9.26 -4.20
CA GLU A 36 5.30 -9.86 -2.88
C GLU A 36 6.23 -9.20 -1.85
N ALA A 37 5.69 -8.93 -0.66
CA ALA A 37 6.45 -8.42 0.48
C ALA A 37 6.15 -9.26 1.73
N ASP A 38 7.20 -9.54 2.50
CA ASP A 38 7.15 -10.22 3.80
C ASP A 38 8.13 -9.60 4.78
N ALA A 39 7.92 -9.86 6.08
CA ALA A 39 8.74 -9.28 7.14
C ALA A 39 10.17 -9.87 7.21
N ALA A 40 10.45 -11.02 6.58
CA ALA A 40 11.78 -11.62 6.59
C ALA A 40 12.70 -10.95 5.56
N SER A 41 12.17 -10.65 4.37
CA SER A 41 12.94 -10.04 3.27
C SER A 41 12.80 -8.51 3.20
N THR A 42 11.64 -7.98 3.58
CA THR A 42 11.30 -6.55 3.47
C THR A 42 10.64 -6.00 4.75
N PRO A 43 11.30 -6.12 5.94
CA PRO A 43 10.66 -5.77 7.21
C PRO A 43 10.25 -4.30 7.32
N ARG A 44 10.95 -3.41 6.63
CA ARG A 44 10.73 -1.95 6.68
C ARG A 44 11.08 -1.35 5.33
N VAL A 45 10.17 -0.56 4.76
CA VAL A 45 10.32 0.02 3.42
C VAL A 45 9.87 1.47 3.37
N GLY A 46 10.53 2.29 2.51
CA GLY A 46 10.25 3.72 2.33
C GLY A 46 11.36 4.61 2.85
N ARG A 47 12.10 5.24 1.94
CA ARG A 47 13.36 5.97 2.21
C ARG A 47 13.20 7.27 2.99
N LYS A 48 11.97 7.74 3.20
CA LYS A 48 11.73 8.89 4.07
C LYS A 48 11.96 8.53 5.55
N GLU A 49 11.71 7.27 5.92
CA GLU A 49 11.76 6.77 7.30
C GLU A 49 12.81 5.68 7.49
N PHE A 50 13.16 4.93 6.44
CA PHE A 50 14.05 3.77 6.52
C PHE A 50 15.17 3.83 5.47
N PRO A 51 16.31 3.14 5.69
CA PRO A 51 17.42 3.13 4.73
C PRO A 51 17.08 2.52 3.37
N GLN A 52 16.04 1.67 3.30
CA GLN A 52 15.67 0.89 2.11
C GLN A 52 14.22 1.11 1.71
N THR A 53 13.90 0.74 0.49
CA THR A 53 12.54 0.68 -0.02
C THR A 53 12.32 -0.62 -0.78
N LEU A 54 11.12 -0.79 -1.35
CA LEU A 54 10.78 -1.94 -2.19
C LEU A 54 11.71 -2.05 -3.42
N PRO A 55 11.96 -3.27 -3.93
CA PRO A 55 12.80 -3.51 -5.10
C PRO A 55 12.07 -3.10 -6.41
N LEU A 56 11.96 -1.80 -6.60
CA LEU A 56 11.30 -1.18 -7.74
C LEU A 56 12.34 -0.82 -8.83
N ALA A 57 11.97 -1.07 -10.08
CA ALA A 57 12.71 -0.59 -11.24
C ALA A 57 12.50 0.91 -11.46
N ALA A 58 13.28 1.51 -12.36
CA ALA A 58 13.05 2.89 -12.80
C ALA A 58 11.62 3.06 -13.31
N LYS A 59 10.99 4.19 -13.02
CA LYS A 59 9.60 4.51 -13.37
C LYS A 59 8.52 3.60 -12.74
N GLU A 60 8.85 2.81 -11.72
CA GLU A 60 7.86 2.03 -10.97
C GLU A 60 7.41 2.73 -9.69
N LEU A 61 6.09 2.82 -9.50
CA LEU A 61 5.47 3.43 -8.33
C LEU A 61 4.52 2.45 -7.65
N VAL A 62 4.49 2.51 -6.32
CA VAL A 62 3.48 1.88 -5.48
C VAL A 62 2.60 2.99 -4.90
N LEU A 63 1.30 2.96 -5.17
CA LEU A 63 0.35 3.94 -4.62
C LEU A 63 -0.18 3.44 -3.28
N THR A 64 -0.15 4.31 -2.28
CA THR A 64 -0.66 4.02 -0.94
C THR A 64 -1.54 5.15 -0.43
N PHE A 65 -2.61 4.79 0.29
CA PHE A 65 -3.58 5.72 0.85
C PHE A 65 -3.77 5.44 2.32
N ASP A 66 -3.74 6.47 3.15
CA ASP A 66 -3.87 6.37 4.60
C ASP A 66 -5.19 6.98 5.09
N ASP A 67 -5.56 6.65 6.33
CA ASP A 67 -6.65 7.21 7.12
C ASP A 67 -8.07 6.74 6.74
N GLY A 68 -8.28 6.13 5.59
CA GLY A 68 -9.60 5.65 5.17
C GLY A 68 -10.18 4.50 6.04
N PRO A 69 -11.36 4.02 5.64
CA PRO A 69 -12.23 4.55 4.60
C PRO A 69 -13.01 5.81 5.02
N TRP A 70 -13.25 6.73 4.09
CA TRP A 70 -14.03 7.94 4.33
C TRP A 70 -15.20 8.05 3.34
N PRO A 71 -16.48 8.20 3.81
CA PRO A 71 -17.66 8.03 2.97
C PRO A 71 -17.74 8.95 1.75
N THR A 72 -17.20 10.16 1.85
CA THR A 72 -17.35 11.18 0.79
C THR A 72 -16.22 11.18 -0.24
N THR A 73 -15.07 10.60 0.08
CA THR A 73 -13.85 10.70 -0.73
C THR A 73 -13.31 9.34 -1.17
N THR A 74 -13.21 8.35 -0.29
CA THR A 74 -12.71 7.02 -0.65
C THR A 74 -13.44 6.38 -1.84
N PRO A 75 -14.79 6.45 -1.97
CA PRO A 75 -15.46 5.94 -3.17
C PRO A 75 -14.98 6.58 -4.48
N LYS A 76 -14.66 7.88 -4.47
CA LYS A 76 -14.14 8.60 -5.64
C LYS A 76 -12.71 8.21 -5.99
N VAL A 77 -11.88 7.94 -4.97
CA VAL A 77 -10.54 7.39 -5.14
C VAL A 77 -10.63 6.01 -5.80
N LEU A 78 -11.51 5.13 -5.29
CA LEU A 78 -11.74 3.80 -5.87
C LEU A 78 -12.26 3.88 -7.30
N ASP A 79 -13.20 4.77 -7.61
CA ASP A 79 -13.70 4.98 -8.97
C ASP A 79 -12.57 5.39 -9.93
N ALA A 80 -11.68 6.29 -9.50
CA ALA A 80 -10.54 6.72 -10.30
C ALA A 80 -9.53 5.59 -10.55
N LEU A 81 -9.20 4.82 -9.51
CA LEU A 81 -8.31 3.65 -9.62
C LEU A 81 -8.91 2.58 -10.54
N LYS A 82 -10.21 2.30 -10.38
CA LYS A 82 -10.94 1.33 -11.20
C LYS A 82 -10.98 1.73 -12.68
N ALA A 83 -11.21 3.01 -12.98
CA ALA A 83 -11.22 3.52 -14.35
C ALA A 83 -9.89 3.32 -15.09
N GLU A 84 -8.80 3.29 -14.35
CA GLU A 84 -7.44 3.06 -14.87
C GLU A 84 -6.91 1.63 -14.58
N CYS A 85 -7.73 0.72 -14.03
CA CYS A 85 -7.35 -0.64 -13.62
C CYS A 85 -6.08 -0.68 -12.74
N VAL A 86 -5.93 0.30 -11.87
CA VAL A 86 -4.82 0.45 -10.95
C VAL A 86 -5.18 -0.15 -9.59
N ARG A 87 -4.30 -0.98 -9.04
CA ARG A 87 -4.39 -1.47 -7.67
C ARG A 87 -3.42 -0.72 -6.77
N ALA A 88 -3.84 -0.48 -5.54
CA ALA A 88 -3.10 0.26 -4.53
C ALA A 88 -3.12 -0.48 -3.18
N THR A 89 -2.46 0.09 -2.17
CA THR A 89 -2.55 -0.36 -0.78
C THR A 89 -3.23 0.71 0.05
N PHE A 90 -4.24 0.33 0.84
CA PHE A 90 -4.95 1.22 1.77
C PHE A 90 -4.57 0.86 3.20
N PHE A 91 -4.09 1.83 3.98
CA PHE A 91 -3.77 1.68 5.40
C PHE A 91 -4.92 2.24 6.23
N LEU A 92 -5.80 1.34 6.69
CA LEU A 92 -7.09 1.70 7.27
C LEU A 92 -7.00 2.02 8.76
N LEU A 93 -7.71 3.07 9.18
CA LEU A 93 -8.01 3.33 10.57
C LEU A 93 -9.18 2.46 11.04
N GLY A 94 -8.99 1.70 12.09
CA GLY A 94 -10.02 0.79 12.61
C GLY A 94 -11.33 1.50 12.92
N ARG A 95 -11.31 2.71 13.50
CA ARG A 95 -12.52 3.51 13.79
C ARG A 95 -13.31 3.88 12.53
N ASN A 96 -12.61 4.17 11.43
CA ASN A 96 -13.25 4.54 10.16
C ASN A 96 -13.77 3.31 9.43
N THR A 97 -13.09 2.18 9.58
CA THR A 97 -13.55 0.88 9.10
C THR A 97 -14.82 0.41 9.84
N GLU A 98 -14.89 0.57 11.17
CA GLU A 98 -16.11 0.30 11.94
C GLU A 98 -17.28 1.19 11.49
N ALA A 99 -17.01 2.46 11.18
CA ALA A 99 -18.02 3.41 10.74
C ALA A 99 -18.49 3.17 9.29
N SER A 100 -17.65 2.62 8.43
CA SER A 100 -17.91 2.45 6.98
C SER A 100 -17.42 1.10 6.43
N PRO A 101 -17.83 -0.03 7.03
CA PRO A 101 -17.31 -1.36 6.69
C PRO A 101 -17.58 -1.77 5.23
N GLN A 102 -18.65 -1.25 4.63
CA GLN A 102 -18.99 -1.51 3.23
C GLN A 102 -17.95 -0.92 2.26
N ILE A 103 -17.32 0.21 2.63
CA ILE A 103 -16.28 0.83 1.79
C ILE A 103 -14.98 0.02 1.90
N ALA A 104 -14.57 -0.37 3.11
CA ALA A 104 -13.42 -1.25 3.30
C ALA A 104 -13.57 -2.58 2.54
N ARG A 105 -14.77 -3.17 2.57
CA ARG A 105 -15.06 -4.38 1.75
C ARG A 105 -14.98 -4.10 0.26
N ARG A 106 -15.36 -2.90 -0.21
CA ARG A 106 -15.21 -2.50 -1.60
C ARG A 106 -13.73 -2.40 -2.01
N GLU A 107 -12.88 -1.81 -1.16
CA GLU A 107 -11.43 -1.75 -1.39
C GLU A 107 -10.85 -3.16 -1.60
N LEU A 108 -11.18 -4.09 -0.71
CA LEU A 108 -10.75 -5.48 -0.82
C LEU A 108 -11.32 -6.17 -2.07
N ALA A 109 -12.62 -6.01 -2.35
CA ALA A 109 -13.30 -6.64 -3.50
C ALA A 109 -12.79 -6.12 -4.85
N GLU A 110 -12.32 -4.87 -4.94
CA GLU A 110 -11.68 -4.31 -6.12
C GLU A 110 -10.20 -4.71 -6.24
N GLY A 111 -9.70 -5.56 -5.33
CA GLY A 111 -8.39 -6.20 -5.38
C GLY A 111 -7.25 -5.33 -4.88
N HIS A 112 -7.54 -4.32 -4.07
CA HIS A 112 -6.51 -3.56 -3.37
C HIS A 112 -5.96 -4.34 -2.17
N SER A 113 -4.72 -4.06 -1.78
CA SER A 113 -4.15 -4.57 -0.52
C SER A 113 -4.61 -3.70 0.64
N ILE A 114 -4.96 -4.36 1.76
CA ILE A 114 -5.35 -3.67 2.98
C ILE A 114 -4.21 -3.79 3.98
N GLY A 115 -3.72 -2.65 4.46
CA GLY A 115 -2.81 -2.54 5.60
C GLY A 115 -3.53 -1.93 6.82
N HIS A 116 -2.80 -1.80 7.91
CA HIS A 116 -3.34 -1.34 9.19
C HIS A 116 -2.66 -0.05 9.63
N HIS A 117 -3.46 0.90 10.13
CA HIS A 117 -3.01 2.24 10.54
C HIS A 117 -3.47 2.61 11.96
N THR A 118 -3.51 1.62 12.86
CA THR A 118 -4.04 1.73 14.22
C THR A 118 -5.58 1.87 14.28
N PHE A 119 -6.13 2.04 15.49
CA PHE A 119 -7.56 2.30 15.64
C PHE A 119 -7.90 3.78 15.53
N SER A 120 -7.18 4.64 16.30
CA SER A 120 -7.56 6.03 16.52
C SER A 120 -6.55 7.07 16.02
N HIS A 121 -5.48 6.65 15.35
CA HIS A 121 -4.41 7.50 14.80
C HIS A 121 -3.58 8.25 15.86
N PRO A 122 -3.17 7.63 16.98
CA PRO A 122 -2.28 8.30 17.92
C PRO A 122 -0.82 8.28 17.41
N LEU A 123 -0.02 9.24 17.86
CA LEU A 123 1.44 9.16 17.71
C LEU A 123 1.96 8.12 18.70
N LEU A 124 2.18 6.89 18.22
CA LEU A 124 2.43 5.72 19.06
C LEU A 124 3.69 5.84 19.93
N ASN A 125 4.70 6.56 19.47
CA ASN A 125 5.94 6.81 20.22
C ASN A 125 5.75 7.74 21.46
N HIS A 126 4.59 8.40 21.56
CA HIS A 126 4.22 9.21 22.73
C HIS A 126 3.37 8.45 23.74
N LEU A 127 3.01 7.19 23.45
CA LEU A 127 2.20 6.37 24.31
C LEU A 127 3.05 5.41 25.15
N SER A 128 2.50 4.97 26.29
CA SER A 128 3.06 3.79 26.97
C SER A 128 2.93 2.56 26.08
N PRO A 129 3.84 1.57 26.22
CA PRO A 129 3.79 0.35 25.42
C PRO A 129 2.43 -0.33 25.40
N ALA A 130 1.78 -0.45 26.57
CA ALA A 130 0.48 -1.08 26.70
C ALA A 130 -0.63 -0.31 25.94
N LYS A 131 -0.61 1.03 25.97
CA LYS A 131 -1.57 1.86 25.23
C LYS A 131 -1.33 1.79 23.72
N ALA A 132 -0.07 1.76 23.29
CA ALA A 132 0.27 1.59 21.89
C ALA A 132 -0.21 0.24 21.36
N ASP A 133 0.08 -0.85 22.07
CA ASP A 133 -0.36 -2.21 21.72
C ASP A 133 -1.90 -2.31 21.67
N ALA A 134 -2.59 -1.69 22.64
CA ALA A 134 -4.06 -1.70 22.67
C ALA A 134 -4.67 -1.02 21.43
N ASP A 135 -4.14 0.14 21.01
CA ASP A 135 -4.65 0.86 19.86
C ASP A 135 -4.32 0.13 18.53
N ILE A 136 -3.11 -0.44 18.41
CA ILE A 136 -2.72 -1.27 17.27
C ILE A 136 -3.64 -2.49 17.15
N ASN A 137 -3.81 -3.25 18.24
CA ASN A 137 -4.61 -4.49 18.23
C ASN A 137 -6.06 -4.19 17.90
N ARG A 138 -6.64 -3.17 18.54
CA ARG A 138 -8.02 -2.77 18.27
C ARG A 138 -8.20 -2.36 16.80
N GLY A 139 -7.22 -1.67 16.19
CA GLY A 139 -7.25 -1.31 14.78
C GLY A 139 -7.24 -2.52 13.86
N ILE A 140 -6.35 -3.48 14.13
CA ILE A 140 -6.27 -4.74 13.37
C ILE A 140 -7.60 -5.52 13.51
N GLU A 141 -8.08 -5.73 14.73
CA GLU A 141 -9.32 -6.48 14.99
C GLU A 141 -10.55 -5.85 14.32
N ALA A 142 -10.64 -4.51 14.32
CA ALA A 142 -11.72 -3.79 13.66
C ALA A 142 -11.69 -3.99 12.14
N ASN A 143 -10.50 -3.89 11.53
CA ASN A 143 -10.32 -4.11 10.10
C ASN A 143 -10.62 -5.56 9.71
N GLU A 144 -10.05 -6.55 10.42
CA GLU A 144 -10.28 -7.97 10.15
C GLU A 144 -11.76 -8.34 10.28
N TYR A 145 -12.43 -7.84 11.33
CA TYR A 145 -13.86 -8.08 11.49
C TYR A 145 -14.70 -7.49 10.35
N ALA A 146 -14.41 -6.25 9.96
CA ALA A 146 -15.15 -5.60 8.88
C ALA A 146 -14.95 -6.28 7.52
N LEU A 147 -13.75 -6.79 7.27
CA LEU A 147 -13.37 -7.38 5.98
C LEU A 147 -13.74 -8.86 5.88
N TYR A 148 -13.54 -9.63 6.95
CA TYR A 148 -13.61 -11.09 6.94
C TYR A 148 -14.62 -11.68 7.92
N GLY A 149 -15.25 -10.84 8.76
CA GLY A 149 -16.24 -11.30 9.76
C GLY A 149 -15.63 -11.91 11.03
N GLU A 150 -14.30 -11.88 11.17
CA GLU A 150 -13.59 -12.47 12.31
C GLU A 150 -12.69 -11.44 12.99
N ARG A 151 -12.74 -11.39 14.33
CA ARG A 151 -11.80 -10.58 15.12
C ARG A 151 -10.50 -11.37 15.29
N ARG A 152 -9.43 -10.86 14.69
CA ARG A 152 -8.09 -11.46 14.75
C ARG A 152 -7.09 -10.42 15.20
N SER A 153 -6.18 -10.79 16.09
CA SER A 153 -5.01 -9.97 16.47
C SER A 153 -3.89 -10.05 15.43
N GLU A 154 -3.84 -11.13 14.66
CA GLU A 154 -2.91 -11.31 13.55
C GLU A 154 -3.61 -11.00 12.23
N PRO A 155 -3.15 -9.99 11.47
CA PRO A 155 -3.84 -9.58 10.26
C PRO A 155 -3.63 -10.56 9.12
N THR A 156 -4.64 -10.67 8.25
CA THR A 156 -4.59 -11.43 6.99
C THR A 156 -3.51 -10.87 6.07
N THR A 157 -3.44 -9.54 5.95
CA THR A 157 -2.35 -8.84 5.26
C THR A 157 -1.42 -8.20 6.30
N PRO A 158 -0.16 -8.65 6.45
CA PRO A 158 0.74 -8.22 7.50
C PRO A 158 1.43 -6.88 7.16
N PHE A 159 0.67 -5.89 6.71
CA PHE A 159 1.15 -4.56 6.38
C PHE A 159 0.72 -3.55 7.43
N PHE A 160 1.65 -2.75 7.90
CA PHE A 160 1.42 -1.73 8.92
C PHE A 160 2.10 -0.41 8.54
N ARG A 161 1.43 0.70 8.81
CA ARG A 161 2.02 2.04 8.76
C ARG A 161 1.75 2.78 10.06
N PHE A 162 2.78 3.37 10.62
CA PHE A 162 2.67 4.19 11.82
C PHE A 162 2.01 5.52 11.53
N PRO A 163 0.98 5.96 12.29
CA PRO A 163 0.44 7.31 12.23
C PRO A 163 1.54 8.37 12.35
N GLY A 164 1.57 9.32 11.40
CA GLY A 164 2.60 10.35 11.34
C GLY A 164 4.03 9.81 11.28
N PHE A 165 4.23 8.54 10.89
CA PHE A 165 5.51 7.82 10.94
C PHE A 165 6.16 7.76 12.32
N ALA A 166 5.38 8.00 13.39
CA ALA A 166 5.83 8.12 14.77
C ALA A 166 6.19 6.75 15.37
N SER A 167 7.33 6.20 14.95
CA SER A 167 7.90 4.96 15.47
C SER A 167 9.07 5.23 16.43
N ASN A 168 9.51 4.18 17.13
CA ASN A 168 10.76 4.10 17.86
C ASN A 168 11.30 2.67 17.80
N PRO A 169 12.55 2.39 18.22
CA PRO A 169 13.14 1.06 18.13
C PRO A 169 12.28 -0.04 18.75
N ALA A 170 11.71 0.19 19.95
CA ALA A 170 10.88 -0.80 20.63
C ALA A 170 9.59 -1.12 19.88
N LEU A 171 8.93 -0.12 19.28
CA LEU A 171 7.77 -0.34 18.44
C LEU A 171 8.11 -1.10 17.16
N LEU A 172 9.25 -0.78 16.53
CA LEU A 172 9.73 -1.48 15.33
C LEU A 172 10.06 -2.96 15.61
N GLU A 173 10.66 -3.26 16.77
CA GLU A 173 10.92 -4.62 17.22
C GLU A 173 9.61 -5.40 17.45
N ARG A 174 8.59 -4.76 18.02
CA ARG A 174 7.24 -5.35 18.17
C ARG A 174 6.59 -5.68 16.85
N MET A 175 6.70 -4.81 15.84
CA MET A 175 6.18 -5.10 14.49
C MET A 175 6.92 -6.28 13.87
N ALA A 176 8.24 -6.32 14.02
CA ALA A 176 9.06 -7.44 13.53
C ALA A 176 8.69 -8.77 14.21
N ALA A 177 8.52 -8.77 15.54
CA ALA A 177 8.12 -9.96 16.31
C ALA A 177 6.74 -10.50 15.89
N ARG A 178 5.86 -9.64 15.36
CA ARG A 178 4.54 -10.00 14.82
C ARG A 178 4.58 -10.36 13.33
N GLY A 179 5.74 -10.33 12.69
CA GLY A 179 5.87 -10.58 11.26
C GLY A 179 5.22 -9.51 10.39
N LEU A 180 5.10 -8.27 10.88
CA LEU A 180 4.51 -7.16 10.13
C LEU A 180 5.56 -6.43 9.30
N VAL A 181 5.25 -6.15 8.05
CA VAL A 181 6.01 -5.25 7.17
C VAL A 181 5.61 -3.82 7.49
N VAL A 182 6.59 -2.99 7.90
CA VAL A 182 6.34 -1.58 8.19
C VAL A 182 6.58 -0.73 6.96
N PHE A 183 5.54 -0.03 6.54
CA PHE A 183 5.59 0.88 5.40
C PHE A 183 5.84 2.33 5.85
N GLY A 184 6.95 2.90 5.42
CA GLY A 184 7.15 4.31 5.26
C GLY A 184 6.70 4.78 3.88
N ALA A 185 7.33 5.85 3.37
CA ALA A 185 7.11 6.35 2.02
C ALA A 185 8.43 6.79 1.36
N ASP A 186 8.44 6.90 0.05
CA ASP A 186 9.54 7.52 -0.71
C ASP A 186 9.14 8.93 -1.16
N VAL A 187 7.84 9.13 -1.41
CA VAL A 187 7.25 10.40 -1.86
C VAL A 187 6.00 10.70 -1.03
N TRP A 188 5.95 11.89 -0.45
CA TRP A 188 4.75 12.42 0.18
C TRP A 188 4.00 13.33 -0.79
N ALA A 189 2.70 13.16 -0.98
CA ALA A 189 1.85 14.12 -1.68
C ALA A 189 1.75 15.43 -0.89
N SER A 190 1.86 15.37 0.43
CA SER A 190 1.65 16.47 1.39
C SER A 190 0.23 17.01 1.37
N ASP A 191 -0.73 16.18 1.02
CA ASP A 191 -2.15 16.45 0.90
C ASP A 191 -2.84 16.79 2.25
N TRP A 192 -2.12 16.68 3.37
CA TRP A 192 -2.53 17.21 4.66
C TRP A 192 -2.36 18.75 4.78
N LEU A 193 -1.62 19.37 3.84
CA LEU A 193 -1.47 20.82 3.78
C LEU A 193 -2.58 21.43 2.93
N PRO A 194 -3.06 22.65 3.27
CA PRO A 194 -4.04 23.35 2.44
C PRO A 194 -3.47 23.65 1.05
N MET A 195 -4.10 23.11 0.01
CA MET A 195 -3.72 23.35 -1.40
C MET A 195 -4.90 23.06 -2.32
N THR A 196 -4.83 23.52 -3.57
CA THR A 196 -5.80 23.13 -4.59
C THR A 196 -5.43 21.77 -5.20
N PRO A 197 -6.37 21.06 -5.83
CA PRO A 197 -6.07 19.81 -6.54
C PRO A 197 -4.95 19.94 -7.58
N GLU A 198 -4.88 21.08 -8.28
CA GLU A 198 -3.85 21.36 -9.29
C GLU A 198 -2.48 21.58 -8.64
N ALA A 199 -2.44 22.24 -7.48
CA ALA A 199 -1.20 22.45 -6.74
C ALA A 199 -0.66 21.12 -6.17
N GLU A 200 -1.54 20.26 -5.65
CA GLU A 200 -1.19 18.91 -5.20
C GLU A 200 -0.64 18.07 -6.35
N LEU A 201 -1.34 18.05 -7.48
CA LEU A 201 -0.90 17.34 -8.69
C LEU A 201 0.50 17.75 -9.12
N LYS A 202 0.73 19.07 -9.24
CA LYS A 202 2.03 19.62 -9.63
C LYS A 202 3.13 19.23 -8.62
N LEU A 203 2.82 19.34 -7.33
CA LEU A 203 3.77 19.06 -6.26
C LEU A 203 4.19 17.57 -6.26
N VAL A 204 3.23 16.65 -6.28
CA VAL A 204 3.51 15.22 -6.20
C VAL A 204 4.23 14.72 -7.45
N LEU A 205 3.82 15.16 -8.65
CA LEU A 205 4.51 14.81 -9.88
C LEU A 205 5.96 15.33 -9.91
N GLY A 206 6.19 16.56 -9.47
CA GLY A 206 7.53 17.12 -9.40
C GLY A 206 8.45 16.41 -8.38
N ARG A 207 7.87 15.81 -7.33
CA ARG A 207 8.60 14.97 -6.37
C ARG A 207 8.90 13.58 -6.94
N ILE A 208 7.94 12.99 -7.62
CA ILE A 208 8.10 11.69 -8.30
C ILE A 208 9.20 11.78 -9.35
N ASP A 209 9.23 12.82 -10.18
CA ASP A 209 10.25 13.00 -11.21
C ASP A 209 11.68 13.08 -10.64
N LYS A 210 11.83 13.53 -9.38
CA LYS A 210 13.15 13.61 -8.70
C LYS A 210 13.63 12.26 -8.16
N VAL A 211 12.72 11.39 -7.74
CA VAL A 211 13.07 10.08 -7.14
C VAL A 211 12.97 8.93 -8.13
N ASP A 212 12.24 9.14 -9.22
CA ASP A 212 12.02 8.23 -10.35
C ASP A 212 11.25 6.93 -10.02
N ARG A 213 11.22 6.49 -8.78
CA ARG A 213 10.51 5.29 -8.32
C ARG A 213 10.27 5.33 -6.82
N GLY A 214 9.26 4.63 -6.33
CA GLY A 214 9.04 4.53 -4.88
C GLY A 214 7.58 4.37 -4.47
N ILE A 215 7.40 4.37 -3.16
CA ILE A 215 6.11 4.33 -2.47
C ILE A 215 5.59 5.76 -2.36
N VAL A 216 4.42 6.03 -2.95
CA VAL A 216 3.76 7.34 -2.91
C VAL A 216 2.68 7.31 -1.85
N LEU A 217 2.73 8.27 -0.92
CA LEU A 217 1.74 8.46 0.15
C LEU A 217 0.73 9.52 -0.24
N PHE A 218 -0.53 9.14 -0.15
CA PHE A 218 -1.73 9.97 -0.18
C PHE A 218 -2.63 9.66 1.02
N HIS A 219 -3.67 10.48 1.21
CA HIS A 219 -4.77 10.17 2.13
C HIS A 219 -6.09 10.18 1.35
N ASP A 220 -6.80 9.05 1.34
CA ASP A 220 -8.09 8.92 0.64
C ASP A 220 -9.23 9.67 1.34
N THR A 221 -8.96 10.21 2.52
CA THR A 221 -9.85 11.10 3.26
C THR A 221 -9.83 12.55 2.73
N LYS A 222 -8.89 12.90 1.85
CA LYS A 222 -8.73 14.27 1.32
C LYS A 222 -9.54 14.48 0.05
N LYS A 223 -10.29 15.57 0.03
CA LYS A 223 -11.13 15.95 -1.13
C LYS A 223 -10.27 16.30 -2.34
N GLU A 224 -9.19 17.03 -2.10
CA GLU A 224 -8.27 17.48 -3.14
C GLU A 224 -7.59 16.29 -3.81
N THR A 225 -7.10 15.32 -3.04
CA THR A 225 -6.56 14.05 -3.54
C THR A 225 -7.57 13.30 -4.40
N ALA A 226 -8.82 13.14 -3.91
CA ALA A 226 -9.87 12.48 -4.68
C ALA A 226 -10.20 13.20 -6.01
N GLN A 227 -10.09 14.52 -6.04
CA GLN A 227 -10.33 15.34 -7.23
C GLN A 227 -9.17 15.29 -8.24
N MET A 228 -7.92 15.31 -7.76
CA MET A 228 -6.75 15.33 -8.65
C MET A 228 -6.37 13.95 -9.19
N LEU A 229 -6.75 12.86 -8.49
CA LEU A 229 -6.28 11.49 -8.77
C LEU A 229 -6.51 11.05 -10.22
N PRO A 230 -7.66 11.30 -10.88
CA PRO A 230 -7.83 10.94 -12.29
C PRO A 230 -6.82 11.61 -13.23
N ALA A 231 -6.47 12.87 -12.97
CA ALA A 231 -5.46 13.60 -13.74
C ALA A 231 -4.05 13.06 -13.44
N PHE A 232 -3.78 12.74 -12.18
CA PHE A 232 -2.52 12.15 -11.74
C PHE A 232 -2.24 10.81 -12.44
N LEU A 233 -3.20 9.90 -12.48
CA LEU A 233 -3.03 8.59 -13.13
C LEU A 233 -2.76 8.73 -14.64
N ARG A 234 -3.50 9.60 -15.33
CA ARG A 234 -3.24 9.89 -16.75
C ARG A 234 -1.86 10.49 -16.98
N GLU A 235 -1.42 11.39 -16.11
CA GLU A 235 -0.12 12.04 -16.22
C GLU A 235 1.04 11.08 -15.94
N LEU A 236 0.89 10.14 -14.98
CA LEU A 236 1.85 9.05 -14.78
C LEU A 236 2.04 8.24 -16.06
N LYS A 237 0.94 7.83 -16.70
CA LYS A 237 1.00 7.11 -17.97
C LYS A 237 1.74 7.90 -19.03
N ARG A 238 1.39 9.18 -19.21
CA ARG A 238 2.03 10.07 -20.20
C ARG A 238 3.54 10.22 -19.97
N ARG A 239 3.99 10.16 -18.69
CA ARG A 239 5.41 10.22 -18.31
C ARG A 239 6.12 8.87 -18.34
N GLY A 240 5.43 7.80 -18.73
CA GLY A 240 5.99 6.44 -18.80
C GLY A 240 6.21 5.78 -17.43
N TYR A 241 5.49 6.20 -16.40
CA TYR A 241 5.45 5.48 -15.13
C TYR A 241 4.54 4.27 -15.23
N SER A 242 4.85 3.24 -14.43
CA SER A 242 4.04 2.04 -14.26
C SER A 242 3.72 1.81 -12.78
N ILE A 243 2.58 1.16 -12.52
CA ILE A 243 2.15 0.87 -11.16
C ILE A 243 2.48 -0.56 -10.80
N VAL A 244 3.07 -0.74 -9.62
CA VAL A 244 3.33 -2.03 -8.97
C VAL A 244 2.36 -2.19 -7.82
N HIS A 245 1.64 -3.30 -7.78
CA HIS A 245 0.77 -3.66 -6.67
C HIS A 245 1.53 -4.53 -5.68
N VAL A 246 1.59 -4.13 -4.42
CA VAL A 246 2.25 -4.90 -3.36
C VAL A 246 1.24 -5.78 -2.67
N VAL A 247 1.54 -7.07 -2.57
CA VAL A 247 0.73 -8.07 -1.86
C VAL A 247 1.56 -8.77 -0.79
N ALA A 248 0.90 -9.34 0.21
CA ALA A 248 1.58 -10.19 1.18
C ALA A 248 2.10 -11.47 0.50
N ALA A 249 3.36 -11.82 0.76
CA ALA A 249 3.86 -13.13 0.37
C ALA A 249 3.07 -14.24 1.07
N PRO A 250 2.86 -15.39 0.42
CA PRO A 250 2.23 -16.54 1.07
C PRO A 250 2.97 -16.91 2.37
N ARG A 251 2.21 -17.16 3.44
CA ARG A 251 2.82 -17.64 4.69
C ARG A 251 3.48 -19.00 4.42
N ARG A 252 4.77 -19.10 4.70
CA ARG A 252 5.45 -20.39 4.67
C ARG A 252 4.91 -21.26 5.81
N THR A 253 4.16 -22.28 5.50
CA THR A 253 3.84 -23.35 6.45
C THR A 253 5.12 -24.16 6.67
N ASN A 254 5.68 -24.04 7.87
CA ASN A 254 6.76 -24.93 8.32
C ASN A 254 6.22 -26.33 8.59
#